data_d9fee8086dcb9c9b8794466991c20415
#
_entry.id   d9fee8086dcb9c9b8794466991c20415
#
_cell.length_a   1.000
_cell.length_b   1.000
_cell.length_c   1.000
_cell.angle_alpha   90.00
_cell.angle_beta   90.00
_cell.angle_gamma   90.00
#
_symmetry.space_group_name_H-M   'P 1'
#
loop_
_entity.id
_entity.type
_entity.pdbx_description
1 polymer ?
#
loop_
_entity_poly.entity_id
_entity_poly.type
_entity_poly.pdbx_seq_one_letter_code
_entity_poly.pdbx_strand_id
1 'polypeptide(L)'
;NFQTMHEVDDVWTWLEGPLVDTLFPDKWYNNQARNSEEERVVLQANRIVGGVRMRQYRSGNTNAEGGCAAMMPSLKGIPHILEQGCYNEYSMDHQRAYVASLGGDEAYGPGKEHDGFLFQKGLGFNSFSFFSGKSFYNRDSFVIELNPERGKAKASLWRLRDNKWIDKKTRGIMITFNIFNTNYYSLTSVKIFLEFGPTGYISKDFEVDTIWLSFYGDKGGGNPGTAGFLKWADVVIFMYVLLT
;
A
#
# COMPACT_ATOMS: atom_id res chain seq x y z
N ASN A 1 6.99 -2.79 -16.84
CA ASN A 1 5.94 -1.79 -17.03
C ASN A 1 4.75 -2.10 -16.13
N PHE A 2 4.16 -1.09 -15.47
CA PHE A 2 3.03 -1.25 -14.55
C PHE A 2 1.85 -1.98 -15.22
N GLN A 3 1.53 -1.67 -16.46
CA GLN A 3 0.41 -2.26 -17.19
C GLN A 3 0.63 -3.73 -17.60
N THR A 4 1.87 -4.17 -17.74
CA THR A 4 2.22 -5.51 -18.25
C THR A 4 2.53 -6.52 -17.13
N MET A 5 2.27 -6.17 -15.87
CA MET A 5 2.44 -7.13 -14.78
C MET A 5 1.32 -8.17 -14.80
N HIS A 6 1.69 -9.43 -14.88
CA HIS A 6 0.75 -10.57 -14.88
C HIS A 6 1.09 -11.60 -13.81
N GLU A 7 2.35 -11.65 -13.39
CA GLU A 7 2.87 -12.61 -12.42
C GLU A 7 3.49 -11.90 -11.21
N VAL A 8 3.67 -12.64 -10.12
CA VAL A 8 4.26 -12.10 -8.87
C VAL A 8 5.69 -11.62 -9.10
N ASP A 9 6.46 -12.28 -9.97
CA ASP A 9 7.82 -11.85 -10.30
C ASP A 9 7.84 -10.53 -11.05
N ASP A 10 6.83 -10.24 -11.87
CA ASP A 10 6.69 -8.93 -12.52
C ASP A 10 6.43 -7.83 -11.47
N VAL A 11 5.65 -8.13 -10.43
CA VAL A 11 5.40 -7.21 -9.32
C VAL A 11 6.70 -6.87 -8.61
N TRP A 12 7.52 -7.89 -8.26
CA TRP A 12 8.80 -7.65 -7.62
C TRP A 12 9.76 -6.87 -8.50
N THR A 13 9.84 -7.21 -9.77
CA THR A 13 10.66 -6.48 -10.76
C THR A 13 10.24 -5.01 -10.84
N TRP A 14 8.94 -4.73 -10.78
CA TRP A 14 8.43 -3.37 -10.81
C TRP A 14 8.69 -2.63 -9.49
N LEU A 15 8.52 -3.28 -8.34
CA LEU A 15 8.79 -2.69 -7.03
C LEU A 15 10.27 -2.33 -6.86
N GLU A 16 11.18 -3.27 -7.18
CA GLU A 16 12.63 -3.11 -6.99
C GLU A 16 13.28 -2.16 -8.02
N GLY A 17 12.69 -2.02 -9.20
CA GLY A 17 13.17 -1.16 -10.28
C GLY A 17 12.35 0.12 -10.41
N PRO A 18 11.36 0.15 -11.31
CA PRO A 18 10.65 1.39 -11.66
C PRO A 18 10.09 2.18 -10.49
N LEU A 19 9.51 1.51 -9.48
CA LEU A 19 8.95 2.19 -8.31
C LEU A 19 10.04 2.89 -7.50
N VAL A 20 11.08 2.14 -7.11
CA VAL A 20 12.17 2.69 -6.29
C VAL A 20 12.97 3.73 -7.07
N ASP A 21 13.24 3.49 -8.35
CA ASP A 21 13.99 4.41 -9.20
C ASP A 21 13.25 5.75 -9.38
N THR A 22 11.92 5.72 -9.37
CA THR A 22 11.09 6.93 -9.48
C THR A 22 10.96 7.65 -8.15
N LEU A 23 10.68 6.93 -7.06
CA LEU A 23 10.41 7.54 -5.75
C LEU A 23 11.68 7.91 -4.99
N PHE A 24 12.78 7.18 -5.19
CA PHE A 24 14.04 7.38 -4.49
C PHE A 24 15.21 7.53 -5.46
N PRO A 25 15.21 8.55 -6.33
CA PRO A 25 16.30 8.77 -7.26
C PRO A 25 17.57 9.22 -6.50
N ASP A 26 18.68 8.55 -6.77
CA ASP A 26 20.01 8.83 -6.18
C ASP A 26 20.82 9.90 -6.94
N LYS A 27 20.37 10.22 -8.16
CA LYS A 27 21.06 11.17 -9.04
C LYS A 27 20.09 12.17 -9.67
N TRP A 28 20.61 13.34 -9.97
CA TRP A 28 19.95 14.31 -10.82
C TRP A 28 20.02 13.90 -12.31
N TYR A 29 19.21 14.55 -13.15
CA TYR A 29 19.21 14.34 -14.60
C TYR A 29 20.60 14.55 -15.26
N ASN A 30 21.49 15.31 -14.62
CA ASN A 30 22.87 15.57 -15.05
C ASN A 30 23.89 14.59 -14.46
N ASN A 31 23.48 13.47 -13.89
CA ASN A 31 24.30 12.46 -13.22
C ASN A 31 24.99 12.91 -11.91
N GLN A 32 24.76 14.10 -11.43
CA GLN A 32 25.26 14.50 -10.11
C GLN A 32 24.53 13.71 -9.00
N ALA A 33 25.28 13.26 -8.01
CA ALA A 33 24.70 12.60 -6.84
C ALA A 33 23.82 13.58 -6.05
N ARG A 34 22.72 13.09 -5.54
CA ARG A 34 21.84 13.85 -4.64
C ARG A 34 22.36 13.76 -3.21
N ASN A 35 22.15 14.82 -2.44
CA ASN A 35 22.40 14.78 -1.00
C ASN A 35 21.16 14.22 -0.26
N SER A 36 21.30 13.95 1.03
CA SER A 36 20.26 13.33 1.86
C SER A 36 18.94 14.12 1.93
N GLU A 37 19.00 15.43 1.77
CA GLU A 37 17.79 16.27 1.75
C GLU A 37 17.08 16.24 0.39
N GLU A 38 17.86 16.04 -0.67
CA GLU A 38 17.39 15.96 -2.05
C GLU A 38 16.83 14.58 -2.42
N GLU A 39 17.14 13.54 -1.63
CA GLU A 39 16.65 12.16 -1.85
C GLU A 39 15.12 12.05 -1.84
N ARG A 40 14.43 12.96 -1.13
CA ARG A 40 12.96 13.02 -1.09
C ARG A 40 12.34 13.83 -2.22
N VAL A 41 13.15 14.39 -3.12
CA VAL A 41 12.65 15.18 -4.25
C VAL A 41 12.37 14.27 -5.44
N VAL A 42 11.14 14.25 -5.90
CA VAL A 42 10.66 13.50 -7.06
C VAL A 42 10.35 14.47 -8.18
N LEU A 43 10.76 14.15 -9.40
CA LEU A 43 10.48 14.96 -10.60
C LEU A 43 10.82 16.46 -10.42
N GLN A 44 11.96 16.75 -9.78
CA GLN A 44 12.55 18.08 -9.60
C GLN A 44 11.80 19.06 -8.67
N ALA A 45 10.46 19.11 -8.73
CA ALA A 45 9.64 20.09 -8.02
C ALA A 45 8.77 19.51 -6.92
N ASN A 46 8.67 18.21 -6.84
CA ASN A 46 7.80 17.52 -5.91
C ASN A 46 8.62 16.90 -4.78
N ARG A 47 8.14 16.98 -3.56
CA ARG A 47 8.79 16.40 -2.40
C ARG A 47 7.88 15.37 -1.75
N ILE A 48 8.40 14.19 -1.46
CA ILE A 48 7.67 13.20 -0.67
C ILE A 48 7.56 13.69 0.76
N VAL A 49 6.34 13.75 1.28
CA VAL A 49 6.01 14.12 2.66
C VAL A 49 5.61 12.87 3.44
N GLY A 50 6.29 12.62 4.55
CA GLY A 50 6.13 11.37 5.27
C GLY A 50 6.93 10.23 4.64
N GLY A 51 6.45 9.00 4.77
CA GLY A 51 7.06 7.79 4.22
C GLY A 51 6.27 7.22 3.05
N VAL A 52 6.91 6.34 2.30
CA VAL A 52 6.24 5.46 1.33
C VAL A 52 5.84 4.20 2.08
N ARG A 53 4.55 3.98 2.21
CA ARG A 53 4.00 2.89 3.01
C ARG A 53 3.40 1.82 2.11
N MET A 54 3.80 0.57 2.34
CA MET A 54 3.21 -0.59 1.69
C MET A 54 2.38 -1.37 2.70
N ARG A 55 1.16 -1.71 2.31
CA ARG A 55 0.23 -2.53 3.10
C ARG A 55 -0.09 -3.79 2.34
N GLN A 56 -0.10 -4.90 3.05
CA GLN A 56 -0.50 -6.18 2.49
C GLN A 56 -1.79 -6.66 3.16
N TYR A 57 -2.70 -7.11 2.33
CA TYR A 57 -3.97 -7.71 2.71
C TYR A 57 -3.94 -9.21 2.41
N ARG A 58 -4.33 -10.02 3.38
CA ARG A 58 -4.25 -11.47 3.29
C ARG A 58 -5.59 -12.13 3.58
N SER A 59 -5.83 -13.26 2.96
CA SER A 59 -7.00 -14.10 3.22
C SER A 59 -6.58 -15.44 3.76
N GLY A 60 -7.35 -15.96 4.69
CA GLY A 60 -7.13 -17.30 5.24
C GLY A 60 -7.48 -18.40 4.26
N ASN A 61 -7.07 -19.62 4.62
CA ASN A 61 -7.46 -20.82 3.92
C ASN A 61 -8.86 -21.27 4.40
N THR A 62 -9.74 -21.64 3.49
CA THR A 62 -11.08 -22.17 3.79
C THR A 62 -11.07 -23.54 4.48
N ASN A 63 -9.91 -24.16 4.68
CA ASN A 63 -9.81 -25.52 5.20
C ASN A 63 -10.34 -25.70 6.63
N ALA A 64 -10.62 -24.64 7.38
CA ALA A 64 -11.13 -24.74 8.75
C ALA A 64 -12.58 -25.24 8.85
N GLU A 65 -13.41 -25.08 7.78
CA GLU A 65 -14.84 -25.43 7.79
C GLU A 65 -15.30 -26.18 6.54
N GLY A 66 -14.50 -27.11 6.03
CA GLY A 66 -14.89 -27.97 4.90
C GLY A 66 -14.15 -27.70 3.58
N GLY A 67 -13.35 -26.66 3.51
CA GLY A 67 -12.39 -26.41 2.43
C GLY A 67 -12.94 -26.47 1.00
N CYS A 68 -12.04 -26.64 0.04
CA CYS A 68 -12.42 -26.90 -1.37
C CYS A 68 -13.33 -28.13 -1.53
N ALA A 69 -13.20 -29.10 -0.65
CA ALA A 69 -14.00 -30.31 -0.66
C ALA A 69 -15.48 -30.07 -0.36
N ALA A 70 -15.81 -29.03 0.41
CA ALA A 70 -17.19 -28.65 0.65
C ALA A 70 -17.80 -27.89 -0.52
N MET A 71 -16.99 -27.07 -1.22
CA MET A 71 -17.43 -26.33 -2.40
C MET A 71 -17.62 -27.23 -3.63
N MET A 72 -16.82 -28.29 -3.76
CA MET A 72 -16.85 -29.19 -4.91
C MET A 72 -16.78 -30.68 -4.48
N PRO A 73 -17.89 -31.27 -3.99
CA PRO A 73 -17.91 -32.65 -3.57
C PRO A 73 -17.41 -33.65 -4.62
N SER A 74 -17.57 -33.28 -5.89
CA SER A 74 -17.12 -34.09 -7.05
C SER A 74 -15.60 -34.21 -7.18
N LEU A 75 -14.83 -33.32 -6.56
CA LEU A 75 -13.36 -33.32 -6.60
C LEU A 75 -12.70 -34.11 -5.47
N LYS A 76 -13.50 -34.72 -4.57
CA LYS A 76 -12.98 -35.57 -3.47
C LYS A 76 -12.09 -36.71 -3.91
N GLY A 77 -12.17 -37.13 -5.19
CA GLY A 77 -11.33 -38.16 -5.77
C GLY A 77 -10.03 -37.71 -6.41
N ILE A 78 -9.72 -36.41 -6.39
CA ILE A 78 -8.49 -35.85 -7.01
C ILE A 78 -7.63 -35.17 -5.92
N PRO A 79 -6.79 -35.97 -5.21
CA PRO A 79 -6.01 -35.46 -4.06
C PRO A 79 -5.12 -34.25 -4.38
N HIS A 80 -4.46 -34.25 -5.54
CA HIS A 80 -3.55 -33.20 -5.94
C HIS A 80 -4.17 -31.79 -6.06
N ILE A 81 -5.45 -31.71 -6.39
CA ILE A 81 -6.15 -30.42 -6.47
C ILE A 81 -6.46 -29.89 -5.06
N LEU A 82 -6.75 -30.78 -4.13
CA LEU A 82 -7.09 -30.44 -2.75
C LEU A 82 -5.87 -30.09 -1.90
N GLU A 83 -4.69 -30.65 -2.22
CA GLU A 83 -3.43 -30.37 -1.53
C GLU A 83 -2.93 -28.94 -1.77
N GLN A 84 -3.29 -28.32 -2.88
CA GLN A 84 -2.87 -26.94 -3.18
C GLN A 84 -3.55 -25.90 -2.29
N GLY A 85 -4.58 -26.25 -1.56
CA GLY A 85 -5.36 -25.37 -0.69
C GLY A 85 -6.25 -24.39 -1.47
N CYS A 86 -7.43 -24.14 -0.95
CA CYS A 86 -8.31 -23.10 -1.46
C CYS A 86 -8.19 -21.84 -0.60
N TYR A 87 -8.04 -20.73 -1.25
CA TYR A 87 -7.92 -19.45 -0.58
C TYR A 87 -9.11 -18.59 -0.98
N ASN A 88 -9.79 -18.04 0.01
CA ASN A 88 -10.95 -17.17 -0.20
C ASN A 88 -10.57 -15.87 -0.94
N GLU A 89 -11.57 -15.29 -1.58
CA GLU A 89 -11.51 -13.88 -1.94
C GLU A 89 -11.29 -13.03 -0.68
N TYR A 90 -10.79 -11.82 -0.89
CA TYR A 90 -10.58 -10.93 0.23
C TYR A 90 -11.91 -10.48 0.83
N SER A 91 -12.00 -10.59 2.14
CA SER A 91 -12.96 -9.88 2.98
C SER A 91 -12.30 -9.53 4.31
N MET A 92 -12.81 -8.51 4.99
CA MET A 92 -12.31 -8.14 6.31
C MET A 92 -12.45 -9.29 7.33
N ASP A 93 -13.51 -10.08 7.22
CA ASP A 93 -13.74 -11.21 8.12
C ASP A 93 -12.76 -12.36 7.83
N HIS A 94 -12.47 -12.65 6.57
CA HIS A 94 -11.44 -13.64 6.19
C HIS A 94 -10.05 -13.21 6.66
N GLN A 95 -9.72 -11.92 6.57
CA GLN A 95 -8.47 -11.40 7.09
C GLN A 95 -8.40 -11.52 8.62
N ARG A 96 -9.46 -11.14 9.34
CA ARG A 96 -9.52 -11.27 10.80
C ARG A 96 -9.38 -12.72 11.24
N ALA A 97 -10.07 -13.64 10.57
CA ALA A 97 -9.95 -15.08 10.83
C ALA A 97 -8.52 -15.57 10.58
N TYR A 98 -7.88 -15.09 9.51
CA TYR A 98 -6.48 -15.40 9.25
C TYR A 98 -5.56 -14.90 10.36
N VAL A 99 -5.68 -13.64 10.78
CA VAL A 99 -4.87 -13.06 11.85
C VAL A 99 -5.10 -13.81 13.18
N ALA A 100 -6.34 -14.14 13.50
CA ALA A 100 -6.65 -14.93 14.69
C ALA A 100 -5.97 -16.32 14.66
N SER A 101 -5.80 -16.91 13.49
CA SER A 101 -5.10 -18.20 13.32
C SER A 101 -3.58 -18.13 13.53
N LEU A 102 -2.98 -16.93 13.52
CA LEU A 102 -1.54 -16.72 13.73
C LEU A 102 -1.16 -16.78 15.23
N GLY A 103 -2.13 -16.73 16.12
CA GLY A 103 -1.90 -16.70 17.56
C GLY A 103 -1.52 -15.32 18.10
N GLY A 104 -0.93 -15.27 19.30
CA GLY A 104 -0.67 -14.01 20.02
C GLY A 104 0.32 -13.06 19.36
N ASP A 105 1.17 -13.55 18.45
CA ASP A 105 2.20 -12.73 17.80
C ASP A 105 1.67 -11.90 16.64
N GLU A 106 0.47 -12.22 16.14
CA GLU A 106 -0.14 -11.57 14.97
C GLU A 106 0.83 -11.39 13.77
N ALA A 107 1.84 -12.26 13.67
CA ALA A 107 2.89 -12.24 12.65
C ALA A 107 2.96 -13.55 11.86
N TYR A 108 3.40 -13.49 10.60
CA TYR A 108 3.45 -14.69 9.75
C TYR A 108 4.82 -14.88 9.07
N GLY A 109 5.04 -16.13 8.60
CA GLY A 109 6.15 -16.49 7.74
C GLY A 109 7.52 -16.53 8.42
N PRO A 110 8.59 -16.76 7.64
CA PRO A 110 9.96 -16.81 8.18
C PRO A 110 10.49 -15.44 8.60
N GLY A 111 9.86 -14.34 8.14
CA GLY A 111 10.24 -12.97 8.44
C GLY A 111 9.54 -12.34 9.65
N LYS A 112 8.98 -13.13 10.57
CA LYS A 112 8.18 -12.65 11.73
C LYS A 112 8.80 -11.50 12.53
N GLU A 113 10.12 -11.45 12.61
CA GLU A 113 10.87 -10.42 13.35
C GLU A 113 11.05 -9.11 12.55
N HIS A 114 10.61 -9.09 11.29
CA HIS A 114 10.84 -7.96 10.40
C HIS A 114 9.55 -7.18 10.17
N ASP A 115 9.72 -5.87 9.96
CA ASP A 115 8.65 -5.01 9.50
C ASP A 115 7.99 -5.57 8.23
N GLY A 116 6.67 -5.44 8.16
CA GLY A 116 5.88 -5.96 7.05
C GLY A 116 5.24 -7.32 7.31
N PHE A 117 5.71 -8.10 8.29
CA PHE A 117 5.14 -9.40 8.66
C PHE A 117 4.27 -9.35 9.91
N LEU A 118 4.31 -8.25 10.66
CA LEU A 118 3.48 -8.01 11.82
C LEU A 118 2.18 -7.30 11.41
N PHE A 119 1.05 -7.82 11.90
CA PHE A 119 -0.24 -7.20 11.66
C PHE A 119 -0.40 -5.93 12.50
N GLN A 120 -0.83 -4.88 11.84
CA GLN A 120 -1.08 -3.60 12.48
C GLN A 120 -2.55 -3.22 12.34
N LYS A 121 -3.19 -2.95 13.47
CA LYS A 121 -4.55 -2.40 13.50
C LYS A 121 -4.48 -0.91 13.22
N GLY A 122 -5.31 -0.45 12.30
CA GLY A 122 -5.40 0.97 11.98
C GLY A 122 -5.87 1.78 13.19
N LEU A 123 -5.14 2.83 13.54
CA LEU A 123 -5.55 3.77 14.59
C LEU A 123 -6.60 4.73 14.02
N GLY A 124 -7.74 4.84 14.70
CA GLY A 124 -8.71 5.90 14.48
C GLY A 124 -9.94 5.52 13.64
N PHE A 125 -10.79 6.52 13.42
CA PHE A 125 -12.06 6.40 12.73
C PHE A 125 -11.92 5.71 11.37
N ASN A 126 -12.79 4.76 11.10
CA ASN A 126 -12.84 3.83 9.96
C ASN A 126 -13.02 4.48 8.57
N SER A 127 -12.45 5.65 8.33
CA SER A 127 -12.85 6.51 7.21
C SER A 127 -12.14 6.23 5.90
N PHE A 128 -11.17 5.31 5.83
CA PHE A 128 -10.47 5.01 4.58
C PHE A 128 -10.45 3.52 4.28
N SER A 129 -11.54 3.09 3.70
CA SER A 129 -11.58 1.85 2.94
C SER A 129 -11.33 2.19 1.47
N PHE A 130 -10.36 1.57 0.85
CA PHE A 130 -10.21 1.56 -0.58
C PHE A 130 -11.18 0.53 -1.17
N PHE A 131 -11.94 0.93 -2.17
CA PHE A 131 -12.84 0.03 -2.88
C PHE A 131 -12.28 -0.26 -4.27
N SER A 132 -11.84 -1.48 -4.50
CA SER A 132 -11.28 -1.91 -5.79
C SER A 132 -12.34 -2.29 -6.84
N GLY A 133 -13.59 -1.94 -6.61
CA GLY A 133 -14.72 -2.41 -7.42
C GLY A 133 -15.24 -3.79 -7.02
N LYS A 134 -14.51 -4.55 -6.21
CA LYS A 134 -14.89 -5.89 -5.70
C LYS A 134 -14.94 -5.96 -4.19
N SER A 135 -13.93 -5.43 -3.51
CA SER A 135 -13.76 -5.56 -2.07
C SER A 135 -13.37 -4.24 -1.41
N PHE A 136 -13.77 -4.09 -0.16
CA PHE A 136 -13.34 -2.99 0.69
C PHE A 136 -12.08 -3.37 1.46
N TYR A 137 -11.05 -2.55 1.36
CA TYR A 137 -9.78 -2.72 2.06
C TYR A 137 -9.66 -1.64 3.12
N ASN A 138 -9.56 -2.04 4.38
CA ASN A 138 -9.44 -1.14 5.52
C ASN A 138 -7.96 -0.84 5.86
N ARG A 139 -7.71 -0.15 6.97
CA ARG A 139 -6.35 0.14 7.45
C ARG A 139 -5.67 -1.03 8.15
N ASP A 140 -6.44 -2.02 8.61
CA ASP A 140 -5.90 -3.18 9.30
C ASP A 140 -5.14 -4.05 8.30
N SER A 141 -3.84 -4.18 8.43
CA SER A 141 -3.01 -4.83 7.42
C SER A 141 -1.60 -5.13 7.95
N PHE A 142 -0.83 -5.86 7.18
CA PHE A 142 0.61 -6.01 7.40
C PHE A 142 1.32 -4.83 6.74
N VAL A 143 2.05 -4.04 7.51
CA VAL A 143 2.55 -2.74 7.06
C VAL A 143 4.05 -2.69 7.09
N ILE A 144 4.65 -2.14 6.04
CA ILE A 144 6.04 -1.74 6.01
C ILE A 144 6.15 -0.31 5.49
N GLU A 145 7.04 0.46 6.08
CA GLU A 145 7.42 1.79 5.60
C GLU A 145 8.79 1.72 4.95
N LEU A 146 8.86 2.12 3.69
CA LEU A 146 10.11 2.13 2.94
C LEU A 146 10.99 3.30 3.38
N ASN A 147 12.26 3.03 3.63
CA ASN A 147 13.23 4.06 3.95
C ASN A 147 13.40 5.00 2.75
N PRO A 148 13.52 6.32 2.94
CA PRO A 148 13.72 7.28 1.86
C PRO A 148 15.06 7.11 1.13
N GLU A 149 16.03 6.45 1.73
CA GLU A 149 17.31 6.13 1.10
C GLU A 149 17.14 4.93 0.15
N ARG A 150 17.49 5.12 -1.13
CA ARG A 150 17.32 4.12 -2.19
C ARG A 150 17.91 2.75 -1.85
N GLY A 151 19.13 2.73 -1.32
CA GLY A 151 19.82 1.48 -0.96
C GLY A 151 19.08 0.70 0.12
N LYS A 152 18.59 1.39 1.15
CA LYS A 152 17.82 0.80 2.23
C LYS A 152 16.42 0.36 1.77
N ALA A 153 15.77 1.14 0.90
CA ALA A 153 14.50 0.76 0.30
C ALA A 153 14.62 -0.56 -0.49
N LYS A 154 15.64 -0.66 -1.36
CA LYS A 154 15.93 -1.91 -2.10
C LYS A 154 16.23 -3.08 -1.18
N ALA A 155 17.04 -2.88 -0.15
CA ALA A 155 17.36 -3.92 0.82
C ALA A 155 16.10 -4.40 1.58
N SER A 156 15.18 -3.49 1.91
CA SER A 156 13.90 -3.86 2.53
C SER A 156 13.03 -4.68 1.57
N LEU A 157 12.92 -4.28 0.29
CA LEU A 157 12.17 -5.04 -0.71
C LEU A 157 12.76 -6.43 -0.96
N TRP A 158 14.07 -6.53 -1.07
CA TRP A 158 14.75 -7.83 -1.20
C TRP A 158 14.47 -8.75 -0.02
N ARG A 159 14.49 -8.22 1.21
CA ARG A 159 14.16 -8.98 2.41
C ARG A 159 12.71 -9.47 2.38
N LEU A 160 11.77 -8.64 1.94
CA LEU A 160 10.38 -9.04 1.78
C LEU A 160 10.24 -10.16 0.73
N ARG A 161 10.93 -10.05 -0.39
CA ARG A 161 10.93 -11.04 -1.47
C ARG A 161 11.52 -12.37 -0.99
N ASP A 162 12.67 -12.33 -0.35
CA ASP A 162 13.39 -13.51 0.14
C ASP A 162 12.56 -14.28 1.18
N ASN A 163 11.84 -13.55 2.04
CA ASN A 163 10.93 -14.11 3.04
C ASN A 163 9.51 -14.39 2.51
N LYS A 164 9.30 -14.37 1.19
CA LYS A 164 8.01 -14.70 0.54
C LYS A 164 6.84 -13.89 1.08
N TRP A 165 7.04 -12.58 1.19
CA TRP A 165 5.99 -11.66 1.65
C TRP A 165 4.74 -11.76 0.77
N ILE A 166 4.91 -11.84 -0.55
CA ILE A 166 3.83 -12.13 -1.50
C ILE A 166 3.74 -13.64 -1.68
N ASP A 167 2.62 -14.21 -1.30
CA ASP A 167 2.33 -15.64 -1.42
C ASP A 167 0.88 -15.90 -1.84
N LYS A 168 0.46 -17.17 -1.88
CA LYS A 168 -0.89 -17.59 -2.27
C LYS A 168 -2.01 -17.02 -1.38
N LYS A 169 -1.69 -16.53 -0.17
CA LYS A 169 -2.66 -15.92 0.75
C LYS A 169 -2.78 -14.41 0.54
N THR A 170 -1.86 -13.79 -0.18
CA THR A 170 -1.89 -12.37 -0.50
C THR A 170 -3.05 -12.08 -1.44
N ARG A 171 -3.86 -11.08 -1.11
CA ARG A 171 -5.03 -10.66 -1.89
C ARG A 171 -4.92 -9.22 -2.37
N GLY A 172 -4.15 -8.41 -1.68
CA GLY A 172 -3.92 -7.04 -2.10
C GLY A 172 -2.63 -6.47 -1.55
N ILE A 173 -2.04 -5.57 -2.32
CA ILE A 173 -0.93 -4.72 -1.88
C ILE A 173 -1.31 -3.29 -2.20
N MET A 174 -1.32 -2.45 -1.19
CA MET A 174 -1.55 -1.01 -1.32
C MET A 174 -0.27 -0.26 -1.03
N ILE A 175 0.12 0.59 -1.95
CA ILE A 175 1.28 1.48 -1.79
C ILE A 175 0.75 2.89 -1.69
N THR A 176 1.06 3.59 -0.60
CA THR A 176 0.58 4.95 -0.34
C THR A 176 1.75 5.88 -0.07
N PHE A 177 1.70 7.06 -0.66
CA PHE A 177 2.64 8.14 -0.38
C PHE A 177 2.03 9.49 -0.71
N ASN A 178 2.54 10.53 -0.06
CA ASN A 178 2.08 11.89 -0.27
C ASN A 178 3.19 12.73 -0.90
N ILE A 179 2.83 13.59 -1.83
CA ILE A 179 3.75 14.47 -2.56
C ILE A 179 3.31 15.92 -2.35
N PHE A 180 4.22 16.75 -1.95
CA PHE A 180 4.03 18.21 -1.88
C PHE A 180 4.74 18.89 -3.05
N ASN A 181 4.00 19.74 -3.76
CA ASN A 181 4.55 20.60 -4.81
C ASN A 181 4.64 22.03 -4.30
N THR A 182 5.87 22.54 -4.20
CA THR A 182 6.12 23.90 -3.70
C THR A 182 5.69 24.98 -4.67
N ASN A 183 5.71 24.74 -5.98
CA ASN A 183 5.37 25.74 -6.98
C ASN A 183 3.86 26.04 -7.02
N TYR A 184 3.05 25.00 -6.78
CA TYR A 184 1.60 25.10 -6.80
C TYR A 184 0.97 25.09 -5.42
N TYR A 185 1.76 24.96 -4.35
CA TYR A 185 1.25 24.77 -2.98
C TYR A 185 0.17 23.69 -2.92
N SER A 186 0.42 22.57 -3.57
CA SER A 186 -0.51 21.45 -3.60
C SER A 186 0.05 20.23 -2.90
N LEU A 187 -0.82 19.54 -2.18
CA LEU A 187 -0.54 18.24 -1.59
C LEU A 187 -1.30 17.19 -2.40
N THR A 188 -0.59 16.18 -2.88
CA THR A 188 -1.14 15.07 -3.64
C THR A 188 -0.94 13.78 -2.88
N SER A 189 -2.03 13.06 -2.60
CA SER A 189 -2.00 11.70 -2.06
C SER A 189 -2.10 10.72 -3.21
N VAL A 190 -1.19 9.77 -3.26
CA VAL A 190 -1.16 8.72 -4.28
C VAL A 190 -1.35 7.36 -3.59
N LYS A 191 -2.31 6.60 -4.10
CA LYS A 191 -2.58 5.22 -3.70
C LYS A 191 -2.48 4.35 -4.94
N ILE A 192 -1.61 3.35 -4.89
CA ILE A 192 -1.46 2.34 -5.94
C ILE A 192 -1.91 1.02 -5.35
N PHE A 193 -2.81 0.34 -6.00
CA PHE A 193 -3.37 -0.90 -5.52
C PHE A 193 -3.15 -2.03 -6.53
N LEU A 194 -2.62 -3.15 -6.01
CA LEU A 194 -2.44 -4.39 -6.75
C LEU A 194 -3.32 -5.45 -6.08
N GLU A 195 -4.35 -5.91 -6.76
CA GLU A 195 -5.25 -6.94 -6.27
C GLU A 195 -4.93 -8.30 -6.91
N PHE A 196 -4.71 -9.29 -6.06
CA PHE A 196 -4.40 -10.66 -6.47
C PHE A 196 -5.68 -11.50 -6.41
N GLY A 197 -6.24 -11.78 -7.57
CA GLY A 197 -7.43 -12.61 -7.68
C GLY A 197 -7.17 -14.07 -7.36
N PRO A 198 -8.21 -14.82 -6.94
CA PRO A 198 -8.08 -16.22 -6.62
C PRO A 198 -7.70 -17.09 -7.83
N THR A 199 -7.93 -16.61 -9.04
CA THR A 199 -7.55 -17.26 -10.31
C THR A 199 -6.11 -16.95 -10.75
N GLY A 200 -5.37 -16.13 -9.96
CA GLY A 200 -3.98 -15.77 -10.25
C GLY A 200 -3.80 -14.49 -11.07
N TYR A 201 -4.89 -13.84 -11.53
CA TYR A 201 -4.75 -12.55 -12.21
C TYR A 201 -4.38 -11.43 -11.23
N ILE A 202 -3.67 -10.43 -11.73
CA ILE A 202 -3.31 -9.22 -10.98
C ILE A 202 -4.07 -8.03 -11.57
N SER A 203 -5.03 -7.50 -10.82
CA SER A 203 -5.67 -6.23 -11.12
C SER A 203 -4.84 -5.08 -10.60
N LYS A 204 -4.78 -4.00 -11.35
CA LYS A 204 -3.99 -2.80 -11.03
C LYS A 204 -4.89 -1.61 -11.04
N ASP A 205 -4.89 -0.85 -9.96
CA ASP A 205 -5.67 0.36 -9.82
C ASP A 205 -4.83 1.45 -9.14
N PHE A 206 -5.18 2.71 -9.34
CA PHE A 206 -4.54 3.82 -8.67
C PHE A 206 -5.52 4.96 -8.44
N GLU A 207 -5.33 5.65 -7.33
CA GLU A 207 -6.10 6.83 -6.95
C GLU A 207 -5.14 7.97 -6.67
N VAL A 208 -5.44 9.15 -7.18
CA VAL A 208 -4.63 10.34 -7.01
C VAL A 208 -5.53 11.49 -6.60
N ASP A 209 -5.39 11.91 -5.35
CA ASP A 209 -6.15 13.01 -4.77
C ASP A 209 -5.25 14.22 -4.55
N THR A 210 -5.62 15.38 -5.11
CA THR A 210 -4.83 16.59 -4.97
C THR A 210 -5.63 17.68 -4.27
N ILE A 211 -5.03 18.24 -3.22
CA ILE A 211 -5.57 19.36 -2.44
C ILE A 211 -4.67 20.59 -2.65
N TRP A 212 -5.30 21.70 -2.98
CA TRP A 212 -4.62 23.00 -3.14
C TRP A 212 -4.59 23.72 -1.80
N LEU A 213 -3.41 23.98 -1.26
CA LEU A 213 -3.25 24.62 0.05
C LEU A 213 -3.37 26.16 -0.02
N SER A 214 -3.26 26.75 -1.22
CA SER A 214 -3.31 28.20 -1.43
C SER A 214 -4.65 28.72 -1.94
N PHE A 215 -5.72 27.92 -1.87
CA PHE A 215 -7.02 28.28 -2.44
C PHE A 215 -7.61 29.57 -1.86
N TYR A 216 -7.13 30.00 -0.69
CA TYR A 216 -7.61 31.18 0.04
C TYR A 216 -6.51 32.22 0.27
N GLY A 217 -5.61 32.37 -0.72
CA GLY A 217 -4.58 33.40 -0.66
C GLY A 217 -5.16 34.83 -0.60
N ASP A 218 -4.47 35.73 0.06
CA ASP A 218 -4.79 37.10 0.43
C ASP A 218 -5.20 38.05 -0.72
N LYS A 219 -5.40 37.56 -1.95
CA LYS A 219 -5.70 38.37 -3.14
C LYS A 219 -7.18 38.43 -3.52
N GLY A 220 -8.05 37.79 -2.80
CA GLY A 220 -9.50 37.88 -3.02
C GLY A 220 -10.17 38.56 -1.85
N GLY A 221 -10.71 39.73 -2.01
CA GLY A 221 -11.36 40.62 -1.03
C GLY A 221 -12.53 39.97 -0.24
N GLY A 222 -12.29 38.82 0.37
CA GLY A 222 -13.21 38.12 1.25
C GLY A 222 -13.10 38.63 2.69
N ASN A 223 -14.20 38.62 3.41
CA ASN A 223 -14.32 39.02 4.80
C ASN A 223 -13.24 38.34 5.67
N PRO A 224 -12.46 39.05 6.48
CA PRO A 224 -11.33 38.52 7.26
C PRO A 224 -11.73 37.38 8.21
N GLY A 225 -12.98 37.29 8.62
CA GLY A 225 -13.50 36.17 9.43
C GLY A 225 -13.65 34.84 8.68
N THR A 226 -14.06 34.89 7.42
CA THR A 226 -14.22 33.69 6.59
C THR A 226 -12.84 33.14 6.13
N ALA A 227 -11.89 34.02 5.85
CA ALA A 227 -10.53 33.63 5.50
C ALA A 227 -9.83 32.89 6.67
N GLY A 228 -10.07 33.33 7.92
CA GLY A 228 -9.55 32.64 9.09
C GLY A 228 -10.12 31.25 9.28
N PHE A 229 -11.42 31.08 9.17
CA PHE A 229 -12.10 29.79 9.29
C PHE A 229 -11.64 28.80 8.21
N LEU A 230 -11.49 29.25 6.98
CA LEU A 230 -11.06 28.42 5.85
C LEU A 230 -9.59 28.01 5.99
N LYS A 231 -8.70 28.89 6.49
CA LYS A 231 -7.32 28.51 6.84
C LYS A 231 -7.25 27.42 7.91
N TRP A 232 -8.15 27.45 8.89
CA TRP A 232 -8.25 26.41 9.91
C TRP A 232 -8.79 25.09 9.34
N ALA A 233 -9.76 25.15 8.45
CA ALA A 233 -10.29 23.96 7.76
C ALA A 233 -9.19 23.28 6.92
N ASP A 234 -8.38 24.06 6.20
CA ASP A 234 -7.24 23.53 5.44
C ASP A 234 -6.18 22.87 6.33
N VAL A 235 -5.89 23.44 7.50
CA VAL A 235 -4.98 22.83 8.47
C VAL A 235 -5.53 21.49 8.98
N VAL A 236 -6.83 21.43 9.27
CA VAL A 236 -7.48 20.19 9.70
C VAL A 236 -7.44 19.12 8.58
N ILE A 237 -7.74 19.51 7.35
CA ILE A 237 -7.66 18.61 6.18
C ILE A 237 -6.22 18.17 5.97
N PHE A 238 -5.24 19.06 6.08
CA PHE A 238 -3.82 18.74 5.97
C PHE A 238 -3.37 17.75 7.04
N MET A 239 -3.73 17.98 8.30
CA MET A 239 -3.45 17.06 9.40
C MET A 239 -4.11 15.68 9.16
N TYR A 240 -5.32 15.70 8.63
CA TYR A 240 -6.05 14.49 8.31
C TYR A 240 -5.36 13.67 7.20
N VAL A 241 -4.92 14.31 6.11
CA VAL A 241 -4.19 13.66 5.01
C VAL A 241 -2.82 13.12 5.47
N LEU A 242 -2.14 13.82 6.38
CA LEU A 242 -0.86 13.34 6.94
C LEU A 242 -1.01 12.14 7.88
N LEU A 243 -2.17 12.02 8.54
CA LEU A 243 -2.46 10.92 9.46
C LEU A 243 -3.08 9.70 8.77
N THR A 244 -3.43 9.84 7.49
CA THR A 244 -3.94 8.76 6.64
C THR A 244 -2.84 8.00 5.97
#